data_a29973991306e87700993455f69ad1c9
#
_entry.id   a29973991306e87700993455f69ad1c9
#
_cell.length_a   1.000
_cell.length_b   1.000
_cell.length_c   1.000
_cell.angle_alpha   90.00
_cell.angle_beta   90.00
_cell.angle_gamma   90.00
#
_symmetry.space_group_name_H-M   'P 1'
#
loop_
_entity.id
_entity.type
_entity.pdbx_description
1 polymer ?
#
loop_
_entity_poly.entity_id
_entity_poly.type
_entity_poly.pdbx_seq_one_letter_code
_entity_poly.pdbx_strand_id
1 'polypeptide(L)'
;SLRGQADKYKYHTEMKKTLEDNPNIDIVMDEVVDILHEGQVVTGVVTKLGCKYEAKAVILATGVYLNSKIFIGELTINEGPNALAYSKHLTERLVDLGLNMRRFKTGTPARIHRDSIDFSEMSIQEGDKKITPFSFLTDNIGIKQEPCYLTRTNLKTHEIIMNNLERTAMYSGQADSTGARYCPSIEDKVVRFSDKESHQIFIEPEGLDTKEMYIQGISTSLPYEVQLEMYKSVKGLENAKIMRPAYAIEYDCIDPTQLKISL
;
A
#
# COMPACT_ATOMS: atom_id res chain seq x y z
N SER A 1 16.42 -10.68 5.83
CA SER A 1 15.77 -11.29 4.66
C SER A 1 16.08 -10.48 3.41
N LEU A 2 16.16 -11.13 2.26
CA LEU A 2 16.34 -10.46 0.97
C LEU A 2 15.13 -9.58 0.67
N ARG A 3 15.38 -8.39 0.11
CA ARG A 3 14.37 -7.46 -0.37
C ARG A 3 14.70 -7.04 -1.80
N GLY A 4 13.81 -7.30 -2.74
CA GLY A 4 13.92 -6.83 -4.12
C GLY A 4 13.23 -5.49 -4.29
N GLN A 5 13.94 -4.52 -4.88
CA GLN A 5 13.36 -3.29 -5.36
C GLN A 5 13.05 -3.48 -6.84
N ALA A 6 11.80 -3.38 -7.22
CA ALA A 6 11.37 -3.60 -8.60
C ALA A 6 10.86 -2.31 -9.25
N ASP A 7 11.12 -2.17 -10.55
CA ASP A 7 10.40 -1.20 -11.36
C ASP A 7 8.92 -1.59 -11.39
N LYS A 8 8.07 -0.79 -10.77
CA LYS A 8 6.66 -1.08 -10.55
C LYS A 8 5.88 -1.28 -11.85
N TYR A 9 6.19 -0.46 -12.85
CA TYR A 9 5.48 -0.50 -14.13
C TYR A 9 5.91 -1.69 -14.98
N LYS A 10 7.20 -1.99 -15.00
CA LYS A 10 7.72 -3.18 -15.69
C LYS A 10 7.22 -4.47 -15.02
N TYR A 11 7.23 -4.52 -13.69
CA TYR A 11 6.68 -5.64 -12.94
C TYR A 11 5.20 -5.86 -13.26
N HIS A 12 4.39 -4.78 -13.25
CA HIS A 12 2.97 -4.86 -13.61
C HIS A 12 2.77 -5.41 -15.02
N THR A 13 3.51 -4.88 -16.00
CA THR A 13 3.40 -5.29 -17.41
C THR A 13 3.79 -6.77 -17.59
N GLU A 14 4.88 -7.21 -16.95
CA GLU A 14 5.36 -8.58 -17.05
C GLU A 14 4.39 -9.57 -16.40
N MET A 15 3.87 -9.24 -15.21
CA MET A 15 2.89 -10.10 -14.54
C MET A 15 1.57 -10.19 -15.31
N LYS A 16 1.10 -9.06 -15.85
CA LYS A 16 -0.09 -9.04 -16.69
C LYS A 16 0.10 -9.92 -17.93
N LYS A 17 1.21 -9.75 -18.63
CA LYS A 17 1.56 -10.59 -19.80
C LYS A 17 1.61 -12.08 -19.46
N THR A 18 2.22 -12.43 -18.33
CA THR A 18 2.31 -13.82 -17.85
C THR A 18 0.91 -14.45 -17.67
N LEU A 19 -0.05 -13.68 -17.18
CA LEU A 19 -1.42 -14.16 -17.03
C LEU A 19 -2.15 -14.26 -18.38
N GLU A 20 -2.01 -13.25 -19.23
CA GLU A 20 -2.66 -13.19 -20.56
C GLU A 20 -2.14 -14.26 -21.52
N ASP A 21 -0.86 -14.62 -21.43
CA ASP A 21 -0.25 -15.68 -22.27
C ASP A 21 -0.64 -17.10 -21.82
N ASN A 22 -1.31 -17.26 -20.67
CA ASN A 22 -1.71 -18.57 -20.18
C ASN A 22 -3.08 -18.96 -20.75
N PRO A 23 -3.18 -20.02 -21.60
CA PRO A 23 -4.43 -20.40 -22.26
C PRO A 23 -5.52 -20.95 -21.31
N ASN A 24 -5.20 -21.15 -20.04
CA ASN A 24 -6.15 -21.63 -19.02
C ASN A 24 -6.65 -20.49 -18.11
N ILE A 25 -6.34 -19.24 -18.42
CA ILE A 25 -6.74 -18.07 -17.63
C ILE A 25 -7.51 -17.10 -18.49
N ASP A 26 -8.76 -16.84 -18.11
CA ASP A 26 -9.56 -15.74 -18.65
C ASP A 26 -9.53 -14.56 -17.67
N ILE A 27 -9.09 -13.39 -18.16
CA ILE A 27 -9.06 -12.16 -17.36
C ILE A 27 -10.28 -11.32 -17.74
N VAL A 28 -11.15 -11.07 -16.76
CA VAL A 28 -12.35 -10.26 -16.95
C VAL A 28 -12.33 -9.07 -15.98
N MET A 29 -12.53 -7.87 -16.49
CA MET A 29 -12.67 -6.66 -15.68
C MET A 29 -14.14 -6.47 -15.29
N ASP A 30 -14.50 -6.94 -14.10
CA ASP A 30 -15.83 -6.71 -13.51
C ASP A 30 -15.74 -6.75 -11.98
N GLU A 31 -16.75 -6.21 -11.29
CA GLU A 31 -16.83 -6.23 -9.83
C GLU A 31 -17.72 -7.41 -9.39
N VAL A 32 -17.15 -8.35 -8.62
CA VAL A 32 -17.92 -9.40 -7.97
C VAL A 32 -18.72 -8.81 -6.81
N VAL A 33 -20.04 -9.01 -6.82
CA VAL A 33 -20.96 -8.47 -5.81
C VAL A 33 -21.65 -9.54 -4.99
N ASP A 34 -21.61 -10.81 -5.41
CA ASP A 34 -22.22 -11.91 -4.68
C ASP A 34 -21.53 -13.26 -4.96
N ILE A 35 -21.69 -14.20 -4.03
CA ILE A 35 -21.21 -15.58 -4.13
C ILE A 35 -22.41 -16.50 -4.30
N LEU A 36 -22.44 -17.26 -5.39
CA LEU A 36 -23.45 -18.29 -5.63
C LEU A 36 -23.16 -19.53 -4.80
N HIS A 37 -24.18 -20.08 -4.15
CA HIS A 37 -24.04 -21.28 -3.34
C HIS A 37 -25.34 -22.09 -3.27
N GLU A 38 -25.22 -23.40 -3.07
CA GLU A 38 -26.29 -24.33 -2.74
C GLU A 38 -26.00 -24.95 -1.37
N GLY A 39 -26.75 -24.55 -0.35
CA GLY A 39 -26.44 -24.90 1.03
C GLY A 39 -25.04 -24.39 1.41
N GLN A 40 -24.12 -25.30 1.71
CA GLN A 40 -22.72 -24.97 2.07
C GLN A 40 -21.73 -25.10 0.90
N VAL A 41 -22.20 -25.38 -0.30
CA VAL A 41 -21.34 -25.57 -1.47
C VAL A 41 -21.38 -24.31 -2.34
N VAL A 42 -20.23 -23.72 -2.58
CA VAL A 42 -20.06 -22.61 -3.52
C VAL A 42 -20.23 -23.13 -4.94
N THR A 43 -21.01 -22.42 -5.77
CA THR A 43 -21.28 -22.78 -7.16
C THR A 43 -20.84 -21.71 -8.17
N GLY A 44 -20.41 -20.54 -7.70
CA GLY A 44 -19.93 -19.48 -8.59
C GLY A 44 -19.98 -18.08 -7.98
N VAL A 45 -19.99 -17.08 -8.85
CA VAL A 45 -20.07 -15.66 -8.48
C VAL A 45 -21.05 -14.89 -9.37
N VAL A 46 -21.55 -13.78 -8.86
CA VAL A 46 -22.34 -12.79 -9.61
C VAL A 46 -21.57 -11.48 -9.64
N THR A 47 -21.53 -10.85 -10.82
CA THR A 47 -20.88 -9.57 -11.00
C THR A 47 -21.89 -8.41 -11.02
N LYS A 48 -21.38 -7.20 -10.87
CA LYS A 48 -22.14 -5.96 -10.92
C LYS A 48 -22.86 -5.73 -12.27
N LEU A 49 -22.29 -6.24 -13.34
CA LEU A 49 -22.91 -6.22 -14.68
C LEU A 49 -24.01 -7.28 -14.84
N GLY A 50 -24.26 -8.10 -13.81
CA GLY A 50 -25.27 -9.16 -13.81
C GLY A 50 -24.81 -10.47 -14.43
N CYS A 51 -23.53 -10.60 -14.78
CA CYS A 51 -22.97 -11.85 -15.28
C CYS A 51 -22.87 -12.88 -14.15
N LYS A 52 -23.15 -14.14 -14.46
CA LYS A 52 -22.95 -15.27 -13.55
C LYS A 52 -21.84 -16.15 -14.09
N TYR A 53 -20.85 -16.42 -13.25
CA TYR A 53 -19.75 -17.32 -13.55
C TYR A 53 -19.87 -18.54 -12.63
N GLU A 54 -20.18 -19.71 -13.22
CA GLU A 54 -20.20 -20.98 -12.50
C GLU A 54 -18.77 -21.46 -12.25
N ALA A 55 -18.50 -21.92 -11.04
CA ALA A 55 -17.19 -22.38 -10.65
C ALA A 55 -17.26 -23.44 -9.54
N LYS A 56 -16.33 -24.40 -9.58
CA LYS A 56 -16.16 -25.41 -8.52
C LYS A 56 -15.54 -24.86 -7.24
N ALA A 57 -14.83 -23.74 -7.34
CA ALA A 57 -14.20 -23.05 -6.23
C ALA A 57 -14.08 -21.55 -6.53
N VAL A 58 -14.13 -20.74 -5.49
CA VAL A 58 -13.91 -19.28 -5.56
C VAL A 58 -12.80 -18.91 -4.60
N ILE A 59 -11.80 -18.20 -5.10
CA ILE A 59 -10.68 -17.69 -4.31
C ILE A 59 -10.86 -16.19 -4.12
N LEU A 60 -10.94 -15.75 -2.87
CA LEU A 60 -11.02 -14.33 -2.51
C LEU A 60 -9.61 -13.77 -2.32
N ALA A 61 -9.20 -12.88 -3.22
CA ALA A 61 -7.90 -12.20 -3.20
C ALA A 61 -8.09 -10.67 -3.31
N THR A 62 -8.92 -10.13 -2.44
CA THR A 62 -9.46 -8.77 -2.48
C THR A 62 -8.46 -7.66 -2.14
N GLY A 63 -7.26 -8.02 -1.67
CA GLY A 63 -6.22 -7.05 -1.32
C GLY A 63 -6.74 -6.01 -0.32
N VAL A 64 -6.61 -4.73 -0.67
CA VAL A 64 -7.05 -3.59 0.16
C VAL A 64 -8.31 -2.90 -0.42
N TYR A 65 -9.05 -3.59 -1.31
CA TYR A 65 -10.15 -2.98 -2.06
C TYR A 65 -11.55 -3.26 -1.45
N LEU A 66 -11.65 -4.21 -0.50
CA LEU A 66 -12.94 -4.59 0.04
C LEU A 66 -13.44 -3.52 1.02
N ASN A 67 -14.56 -2.86 0.69
CA ASN A 67 -15.17 -1.76 1.46
C ASN A 67 -14.14 -0.71 1.89
N SER A 68 -13.23 -0.34 0.99
CA SER A 68 -12.09 0.51 1.31
C SER A 68 -12.47 1.98 1.48
N LYS A 69 -11.74 2.66 2.37
CA LYS A 69 -11.82 4.11 2.61
C LYS A 69 -10.42 4.68 2.70
N ILE A 70 -10.20 5.78 2.00
CA ILE A 70 -8.96 6.55 2.02
C ILE A 70 -9.12 7.75 2.93
N PHE A 71 -8.09 8.08 3.71
CA PHE A 71 -8.04 9.21 4.63
C PHE A 71 -6.83 10.10 4.32
N ILE A 72 -7.09 11.39 4.15
CA ILE A 72 -6.07 12.44 4.04
C ILE A 72 -6.54 13.61 4.92
N GLY A 73 -5.97 13.73 6.10
CA GLY A 73 -6.50 14.64 7.12
C GLY A 73 -7.96 14.35 7.41
N GLU A 74 -8.77 15.38 7.35
CA GLU A 74 -10.21 15.32 7.59
C GLU A 74 -11.00 14.72 6.41
N LEU A 75 -10.35 14.56 5.25
CA LEU A 75 -11.00 14.04 4.04
C LEU A 75 -11.10 12.51 4.10
N THR A 76 -12.32 12.01 3.91
CA THR A 76 -12.61 10.58 3.73
C THR A 76 -13.14 10.34 2.33
N ILE A 77 -12.51 9.40 1.58
CA ILE A 77 -12.88 9.06 0.21
C ILE A 77 -13.19 7.56 0.14
N ASN A 78 -14.36 7.21 -0.37
CA ASN A 78 -14.74 5.80 -0.57
C ASN A 78 -14.21 5.32 -1.92
N GLU A 79 -12.94 4.96 -1.96
CA GLU A 79 -12.22 4.51 -3.14
C GLU A 79 -11.14 3.49 -2.74
N GLY A 80 -10.67 2.73 -3.73
CA GLY A 80 -9.46 1.92 -3.61
C GLY A 80 -8.18 2.73 -3.83
N PRO A 81 -7.00 2.11 -3.72
CA PRO A 81 -5.71 2.76 -3.97
C PRO A 81 -5.63 3.40 -5.36
N ASN A 82 -4.99 4.55 -5.47
CA ASN A 82 -4.78 5.28 -6.74
C ASN A 82 -6.10 5.67 -7.46
N ALA A 83 -7.14 6.00 -6.73
CA ALA A 83 -8.48 6.33 -7.26
C ALA A 83 -9.12 5.19 -8.08
N LEU A 84 -8.76 3.96 -7.79
CA LEU A 84 -9.40 2.79 -8.40
C LEU A 84 -10.72 2.48 -7.70
N ALA A 85 -11.59 1.77 -8.40
CA ALA A 85 -12.85 1.29 -7.82
C ALA A 85 -12.60 0.42 -6.57
N TYR A 86 -13.57 0.40 -5.67
CA TYR A 86 -13.58 -0.47 -4.48
C TYR A 86 -14.83 -1.34 -4.48
N SER A 87 -14.74 -2.51 -3.86
CA SER A 87 -15.87 -3.42 -3.73
C SER A 87 -16.66 -3.10 -2.46
N LYS A 88 -17.85 -2.54 -2.64
CA LYS A 88 -18.68 -2.08 -1.52
C LYS A 88 -19.56 -3.18 -0.91
N HIS A 89 -20.16 -4.00 -1.76
CA HIS A 89 -21.27 -4.88 -1.36
C HIS A 89 -20.84 -6.29 -0.97
N LEU A 90 -19.66 -6.73 -1.39
CA LEU A 90 -19.22 -8.11 -1.18
C LEU A 90 -19.02 -8.43 0.32
N THR A 91 -18.61 -7.46 1.14
CA THR A 91 -18.45 -7.67 2.59
C THR A 91 -19.74 -8.17 3.25
N GLU A 92 -20.88 -7.53 2.95
CA GLU A 92 -22.17 -7.90 3.52
C GLU A 92 -22.54 -9.34 3.15
N ARG A 93 -22.30 -9.73 1.88
CA ARG A 93 -22.56 -11.08 1.39
C ARG A 93 -21.66 -12.13 2.05
N LEU A 94 -20.39 -11.79 2.30
CA LEU A 94 -19.46 -12.67 3.02
C LEU A 94 -19.90 -12.89 4.48
N VAL A 95 -20.43 -11.85 5.13
CA VAL A 95 -21.00 -11.95 6.48
C VAL A 95 -22.26 -12.82 6.46
N ASP A 96 -23.16 -12.64 5.50
CA ASP A 96 -24.37 -13.46 5.33
C ASP A 96 -24.02 -14.97 5.16
N LEU A 97 -22.89 -15.26 4.54
CA LEU A 97 -22.35 -16.62 4.40
C LEU A 97 -21.69 -17.17 5.70
N GLY A 98 -21.69 -16.38 6.77
CA GLY A 98 -21.14 -16.77 8.08
C GLY A 98 -19.64 -16.49 8.24
N LEU A 99 -19.01 -15.70 7.39
CA LEU A 99 -17.60 -15.31 7.52
C LEU A 99 -17.46 -14.16 8.50
N ASN A 100 -16.52 -14.28 9.44
CA ASN A 100 -16.15 -13.18 10.32
C ASN A 100 -15.19 -12.22 9.60
N MET A 101 -15.54 -10.95 9.63
CA MET A 101 -14.74 -9.90 9.01
C MET A 101 -13.96 -9.11 10.07
N ARG A 102 -12.79 -8.65 9.68
CA ARG A 102 -11.99 -7.66 10.43
C ARG A 102 -11.77 -6.44 9.57
N ARG A 103 -11.48 -5.32 10.22
CA ARG A 103 -11.11 -4.09 9.53
C ARG A 103 -9.66 -3.75 9.83
N PHE A 104 -8.86 -3.60 8.77
CA PHE A 104 -7.45 -3.25 8.86
C PHE A 104 -7.17 -1.88 8.25
N LYS A 105 -6.11 -1.26 8.75
CA LYS A 105 -5.57 -0.01 8.21
C LYS A 105 -4.11 -0.23 7.79
N THR A 106 -3.78 0.27 6.61
CA THR A 106 -2.41 0.45 6.16
C THR A 106 -2.23 1.87 5.61
N GLY A 107 -1.06 2.19 5.08
CA GLY A 107 -0.80 3.51 4.53
C GLY A 107 0.27 3.49 3.45
N THR A 108 0.33 4.55 2.69
CA THR A 108 1.38 4.79 1.70
C THR A 108 1.97 6.17 1.90
N PRO A 109 3.28 6.38 1.71
CA PRO A 109 3.88 7.70 1.74
C PRO A 109 3.60 8.46 0.45
N ALA A 110 3.93 9.75 0.42
CA ALA A 110 3.84 10.54 -0.79
C ALA A 110 4.82 10.06 -1.86
N ARG A 111 4.50 10.43 -3.12
CA ARG A 111 5.45 10.41 -4.23
C ARG A 111 5.90 11.83 -4.48
N ILE A 112 7.22 12.03 -4.48
CA ILE A 112 7.84 13.33 -4.66
C ILE A 112 8.55 13.35 -6.01
N HIS A 113 8.48 14.49 -6.70
CA HIS A 113 9.14 14.67 -7.99
C HIS A 113 10.66 14.65 -7.83
N ARG A 114 11.35 13.78 -8.55
CA ARG A 114 12.80 13.56 -8.47
C ARG A 114 13.62 14.85 -8.54
N ASP A 115 13.29 15.73 -9.48
CA ASP A 115 14.05 16.97 -9.71
C ASP A 115 13.87 18.03 -8.61
N SER A 116 13.01 17.76 -7.62
CA SER A 116 12.81 18.60 -6.43
C SER A 116 13.54 18.07 -5.19
N ILE A 117 14.35 17.04 -5.34
CA ILE A 117 15.10 16.37 -4.26
C ILE A 117 16.58 16.71 -4.40
N ASP A 118 17.20 17.15 -3.33
CA ASP A 118 18.64 17.32 -3.25
C ASP A 118 19.31 16.05 -2.72
N PHE A 119 19.73 15.19 -3.64
CA PHE A 119 20.38 13.93 -3.31
C PHE A 119 21.78 14.10 -2.72
N SER A 120 22.42 15.28 -2.89
CA SER A 120 23.75 15.55 -2.30
C SER A 120 23.73 15.56 -0.78
N GLU A 121 22.56 15.83 -0.19
CA GLU A 121 22.33 15.85 1.26
C GLU A 121 21.95 14.48 1.85
N MET A 122 21.99 13.40 1.04
CA MET A 122 21.57 12.08 1.42
C MET A 122 22.69 11.04 1.30
N SER A 123 22.61 9.99 2.11
CA SER A 123 23.52 8.84 1.96
C SER A 123 23.03 7.88 0.89
N ILE A 124 23.92 7.52 -0.03
CA ILE A 124 23.60 6.54 -1.08
C ILE A 124 23.52 5.13 -0.45
N GLN A 125 22.47 4.41 -0.79
CA GLN A 125 22.29 3.00 -0.46
C GLN A 125 22.36 2.20 -1.77
N GLU A 126 23.54 1.67 -2.04
CA GLU A 126 23.73 0.78 -3.18
C GLU A 126 23.10 -0.60 -2.89
N GLY A 127 22.72 -1.30 -3.95
CA GLY A 127 22.30 -2.70 -3.83
C GLY A 127 23.48 -3.63 -3.48
N ASP A 128 23.15 -4.88 -3.19
CA ASP A 128 24.15 -5.90 -2.86
C ASP A 128 25.16 -6.06 -3.99
N LYS A 129 26.45 -6.11 -3.65
CA LYS A 129 27.53 -6.35 -4.64
C LYS A 129 27.38 -7.68 -5.39
N LYS A 130 26.83 -8.68 -4.70
CA LYS A 130 26.46 -9.97 -5.27
C LYS A 130 24.95 -10.14 -5.13
N ILE A 131 24.24 -10.03 -6.24
CA ILE A 131 22.78 -10.22 -6.25
C ILE A 131 22.49 -11.71 -6.05
N THR A 132 21.66 -12.01 -5.04
CA THR A 132 21.13 -13.36 -4.83
C THR A 132 19.74 -13.43 -5.45
N PRO A 133 19.51 -14.28 -6.47
CA PRO A 133 18.19 -14.45 -7.05
C PRO A 133 17.17 -14.95 -6.03
N PHE A 134 15.90 -14.55 -6.17
CA PHE A 134 14.81 -15.09 -5.36
C PHE A 134 14.36 -16.48 -5.83
N SER A 135 14.52 -16.76 -7.12
CA SER A 135 14.15 -18.03 -7.71
C SER A 135 15.36 -18.96 -7.77
N PHE A 136 15.19 -20.22 -7.38
CA PHE A 136 16.19 -21.29 -7.56
C PHE A 136 16.41 -21.65 -9.03
N LEU A 137 15.54 -21.21 -9.95
CA LEU A 137 15.66 -21.42 -11.38
C LEU A 137 16.48 -20.32 -12.08
N THR A 138 16.94 -19.31 -11.34
CA THR A 138 17.70 -18.19 -11.88
C THR A 138 19.14 -18.26 -11.42
N ASP A 139 20.05 -18.52 -12.32
CA ASP A 139 21.48 -18.65 -12.00
C ASP A 139 22.17 -17.28 -11.87
N ASN A 140 21.77 -16.31 -12.68
CA ASN A 140 22.38 -14.99 -12.69
C ASN A 140 21.34 -13.88 -13.02
N ILE A 141 21.50 -12.73 -12.37
CA ILE A 141 20.71 -11.52 -12.63
C ILE A 141 21.65 -10.45 -13.19
N GLY A 142 21.66 -10.32 -14.51
CA GLY A 142 22.50 -9.35 -15.23
C GLY A 142 21.89 -7.96 -15.33
N ILE A 143 21.36 -7.41 -14.21
CA ILE A 143 20.76 -6.07 -14.20
C ILE A 143 21.70 -5.03 -13.58
N LYS A 144 21.66 -3.81 -14.09
CA LYS A 144 22.21 -2.64 -13.40
C LYS A 144 21.28 -2.27 -12.25
N GLN A 145 21.82 -2.27 -11.05
CA GLN A 145 21.06 -1.83 -9.86
C GLN A 145 20.98 -0.30 -9.81
N GLU A 146 19.79 0.21 -9.46
CA GLU A 146 19.61 1.63 -9.16
C GLU A 146 19.72 1.82 -7.64
N PRO A 147 20.47 2.83 -7.18
CA PRO A 147 20.59 3.09 -5.75
C PRO A 147 19.32 3.70 -5.17
N CYS A 148 19.10 3.46 -3.89
CA CYS A 148 18.20 4.24 -3.06
C CYS A 148 19.00 5.28 -2.28
N TYR A 149 18.30 6.23 -1.67
CA TYR A 149 18.94 7.27 -0.88
C TYR A 149 18.35 7.28 0.52
N LEU A 150 19.19 7.49 1.52
CA LEU A 150 18.81 7.52 2.92
C LEU A 150 18.89 8.95 3.45
N THR A 151 17.80 9.41 4.03
CA THR A 151 17.74 10.61 4.88
C THR A 151 17.00 10.28 6.19
N ARG A 152 16.70 11.28 6.99
CA ARG A 152 16.05 11.08 8.30
C ARG A 152 15.11 12.22 8.63
N THR A 153 14.08 11.93 9.42
CA THR A 153 13.31 12.96 10.13
C THR A 153 14.22 13.66 11.16
N ASN A 154 13.74 14.75 11.70
CA ASN A 154 14.39 15.53 12.76
C ASN A 154 13.35 16.04 13.76
N LEU A 155 13.79 16.73 14.82
CA LEU A 155 12.89 17.24 15.85
C LEU A 155 11.83 18.20 15.31
N LYS A 156 12.17 19.03 14.30
CA LYS A 156 11.18 19.92 13.65
C LYS A 156 10.11 19.10 12.92
N THR A 157 10.52 18.03 12.22
CA THR A 157 9.58 17.10 11.58
C THR A 157 8.64 16.49 12.62
N HIS A 158 9.18 16.06 13.76
CA HIS A 158 8.39 15.48 14.85
C HIS A 158 7.44 16.50 15.47
N GLU A 159 7.87 17.72 15.67
CA GLU A 159 7.03 18.82 16.17
C GLU A 159 5.84 19.09 15.25
N ILE A 160 6.05 19.17 13.92
CA ILE A 160 4.99 19.35 12.94
C ILE A 160 3.96 18.22 13.04
N ILE A 161 4.43 16.97 13.13
CA ILE A 161 3.57 15.80 13.27
C ILE A 161 2.75 15.88 14.57
N MET A 162 3.40 16.11 15.68
CA MET A 162 2.75 16.15 17.00
C MET A 162 1.71 17.26 17.12
N ASN A 163 1.99 18.44 16.56
CA ASN A 163 1.05 19.57 16.55
C ASN A 163 -0.20 19.32 15.67
N ASN A 164 -0.18 18.30 14.81
CA ASN A 164 -1.29 17.95 13.92
C ASN A 164 -1.79 16.51 14.13
N LEU A 165 -1.42 15.88 15.25
CA LEU A 165 -1.70 14.47 15.49
C LEU A 165 -3.21 14.16 15.44
N GLU A 166 -4.05 15.00 16.03
CA GLU A 166 -5.51 14.86 16.07
C GLU A 166 -6.18 15.02 14.69
N ARG A 167 -5.44 15.45 13.67
CA ARG A 167 -5.90 15.58 12.29
C ARG A 167 -5.60 14.34 11.45
N THR A 168 -5.08 13.28 12.05
CA THR A 168 -4.80 12.00 11.39
C THR A 168 -5.94 11.03 11.60
N ALA A 169 -6.16 10.11 10.68
CA ALA A 169 -7.26 9.16 10.71
C ALA A 169 -7.35 8.33 12.00
N MET A 170 -6.18 7.92 12.55
CA MET A 170 -6.13 7.09 13.76
C MET A 170 -6.36 7.86 15.05
N TYR A 171 -5.84 9.09 15.15
CA TYR A 171 -5.90 9.87 16.39
C TYR A 171 -7.13 10.79 16.45
N SER A 172 -7.80 11.04 15.31
CA SER A 172 -9.08 11.75 15.26
C SER A 172 -10.29 10.87 15.60
N GLY A 173 -10.11 9.54 15.62
CA GLY A 173 -11.22 8.58 15.75
C GLY A 173 -12.03 8.35 14.47
N GLN A 174 -11.54 8.81 13.31
CA GLN A 174 -12.18 8.55 12.01
C GLN A 174 -12.03 7.10 11.54
N ALA A 175 -10.92 6.46 11.92
CA ALA A 175 -10.63 5.07 11.58
C ALA A 175 -10.91 4.16 12.77
N ASP A 176 -11.78 3.16 12.56
CA ASP A 176 -12.15 2.15 13.58
C ASP A 176 -11.29 0.88 13.48
N SER A 177 -10.24 0.91 12.70
CA SER A 177 -9.48 -0.28 12.33
C SER A 177 -8.21 -0.49 13.16
N THR A 178 -7.75 -1.73 13.20
CA THR A 178 -6.46 -2.07 13.79
C THR A 178 -5.35 -1.85 12.76
N GLY A 179 -4.32 -1.07 13.13
CA GLY A 179 -3.12 -0.93 12.31
C GLY A 179 -2.40 -2.26 12.10
N ALA A 180 -1.93 -2.52 10.89
CA ALA A 180 -1.11 -3.69 10.62
C ALA A 180 0.21 -3.63 11.41
N ARG A 181 0.60 -4.76 12.03
CA ARG A 181 1.74 -4.83 12.97
C ARG A 181 3.05 -4.24 12.43
N TYR A 182 3.32 -4.44 11.14
CA TYR A 182 4.59 -4.05 10.51
C TYR A 182 4.48 -2.85 9.56
N CYS A 183 3.38 -2.10 9.62
CA CYS A 183 3.16 -0.91 8.81
C CYS A 183 2.75 0.29 9.68
N PRO A 184 3.60 0.70 10.66
CA PRO A 184 3.31 1.89 11.44
C PRO A 184 3.41 3.13 10.55
N SER A 185 2.48 4.07 10.72
CA SER A 185 2.61 5.41 10.15
C SER A 185 3.77 6.16 10.82
N ILE A 186 4.16 7.30 10.25
CA ILE A 186 5.20 8.11 10.89
C ILE A 186 4.71 8.67 12.23
N GLU A 187 3.42 8.99 12.35
CA GLU A 187 2.79 9.42 13.59
C GLU A 187 2.95 8.35 14.68
N ASP A 188 2.65 7.09 14.35
CA ASP A 188 2.81 5.96 15.27
C ASP A 188 4.27 5.82 15.74
N LYS A 189 5.24 6.05 14.84
CA LYS A 189 6.66 5.98 15.20
C LYS A 189 7.06 7.11 16.14
N VAL A 190 6.64 8.34 15.85
CA VAL A 190 6.97 9.52 16.67
C VAL A 190 6.36 9.40 18.06
N VAL A 191 5.11 8.90 18.16
CA VAL A 191 4.45 8.71 19.46
C VAL A 191 5.05 7.55 20.24
N ARG A 192 5.24 6.39 19.62
CA ARG A 192 5.71 5.17 20.30
C ARG A 192 7.19 5.20 20.66
N PHE A 193 7.97 5.92 19.89
CA PHE A 193 9.43 6.05 20.08
C PHE A 193 9.80 7.51 20.26
N SER A 194 9.14 8.17 21.22
CA SER A 194 9.33 9.58 21.53
C SER A 194 10.74 9.93 22.05
N ASP A 195 11.50 8.92 22.49
CA ASP A 195 12.92 9.01 22.84
C ASP A 195 13.83 9.13 21.61
N LYS A 196 13.34 8.86 20.40
CA LYS A 196 14.11 8.96 19.17
C LYS A 196 14.02 10.35 18.55
N GLU A 197 15.16 10.98 18.34
CA GLU A 197 15.23 12.28 17.67
C GLU A 197 15.05 12.20 16.16
N SER A 198 15.15 11.00 15.58
CA SER A 198 15.02 10.79 14.13
C SER A 198 14.60 9.39 13.74
N HIS A 199 13.87 9.29 12.61
CA HIS A 199 13.51 8.03 11.96
C HIS A 199 14.09 7.99 10.54
N GLN A 200 14.45 6.80 10.07
CA GLN A 200 14.98 6.60 8.73
C GLN A 200 13.92 6.79 7.66
N ILE A 201 14.30 7.42 6.56
CA ILE A 201 13.52 7.61 5.35
C ILE A 201 14.36 7.13 4.18
N PHE A 202 13.79 6.20 3.38
CA PHE A 202 14.40 5.78 2.13
C PHE A 202 13.70 6.46 0.96
N ILE A 203 14.48 7.02 0.06
CA ILE A 203 14.01 7.63 -1.18
C ILE A 203 14.28 6.63 -2.29
N GLU A 204 13.22 6.06 -2.83
CA GLU A 204 13.27 4.93 -3.74
C GLU A 204 12.62 5.30 -5.09
N PRO A 205 13.23 5.02 -6.26
CA PRO A 205 12.57 5.22 -7.54
C PRO A 205 11.36 4.27 -7.68
N GLU A 206 10.21 4.78 -8.11
CA GLU A 206 9.04 3.95 -8.43
C GLU A 206 9.24 3.15 -9.74
N GLY A 207 10.13 3.61 -10.60
CA GLY A 207 10.50 2.99 -11.88
C GLY A 207 11.59 3.78 -12.58
N LEU A 208 12.15 3.21 -13.63
CA LEU A 208 13.27 3.82 -14.37
C LEU A 208 12.80 4.95 -15.29
N ASP A 209 11.59 4.87 -15.79
CA ASP A 209 11.03 5.78 -16.79
C ASP A 209 10.03 6.79 -16.18
N THR A 210 10.13 7.05 -14.87
CA THR A 210 9.30 8.02 -14.14
C THR A 210 10.13 8.93 -13.26
N LYS A 211 9.59 10.11 -12.97
CA LYS A 211 10.16 11.06 -11.99
C LYS A 211 9.60 10.85 -10.58
N GLU A 212 8.77 9.86 -10.37
CA GLU A 212 8.19 9.57 -9.06
C GLU A 212 9.19 8.88 -8.14
N MET A 213 9.43 9.48 -6.98
CA MET A 213 10.23 8.90 -5.90
C MET A 213 9.32 8.54 -4.74
N TYR A 214 9.39 7.29 -4.32
CA TYR A 214 8.66 6.74 -3.16
C TYR A 214 9.40 7.07 -1.87
N ILE A 215 8.72 7.69 -0.91
CA ILE A 215 9.35 8.17 0.33
C ILE A 215 9.07 7.19 1.45
N GLN A 216 9.75 6.06 1.42
CA GLN A 216 9.50 4.97 2.35
C GLN A 216 9.87 5.32 3.79
N GLY A 217 9.03 4.91 4.73
CA GLY A 217 9.23 5.08 6.17
C GLY A 217 8.48 6.26 6.77
N ILE A 218 7.80 7.06 5.93
CA ILE A 218 7.07 8.26 6.34
C ILE A 218 5.64 8.28 5.76
N SER A 219 4.98 7.11 5.75
CA SER A 219 3.55 7.03 5.43
C SER A 219 2.74 7.76 6.49
N THR A 220 1.73 8.50 6.06
CA THR A 220 0.92 9.36 6.94
C THR A 220 -0.47 9.54 6.38
N SER A 221 -1.42 9.88 7.25
CA SER A 221 -2.75 10.39 6.89
C SER A 221 -2.94 11.87 7.21
N LEU A 222 -1.89 12.59 7.53
CA LEU A 222 -1.95 14.04 7.75
C LEU A 222 -2.56 14.79 6.55
N PRO A 223 -3.18 15.95 6.78
CA PRO A 223 -3.66 16.81 5.71
C PRO A 223 -2.56 17.22 4.73
N TYR A 224 -2.91 17.48 3.48
CA TYR A 224 -1.95 17.73 2.40
C TYR A 224 -0.96 18.87 2.72
N GLU A 225 -1.45 19.99 3.27
CA GLU A 225 -0.59 21.13 3.63
C GLU A 225 0.41 20.76 4.74
N VAL A 226 -0.01 19.93 5.70
CA VAL A 226 0.88 19.43 6.77
C VAL A 226 1.90 18.44 6.22
N GLN A 227 1.49 17.56 5.29
CA GLN A 227 2.42 16.68 4.59
C GLN A 227 3.52 17.48 3.90
N LEU A 228 3.15 18.55 3.20
CA LEU A 228 4.11 19.39 2.48
C LEU A 228 5.10 20.06 3.45
N GLU A 229 4.62 20.59 4.58
CA GLU A 229 5.44 21.17 5.62
C GLU A 229 6.38 20.14 6.25
N MET A 230 5.85 18.96 6.57
CA MET A 230 6.60 17.83 7.12
C MET A 230 7.73 17.39 6.17
N TYR A 231 7.44 17.18 4.87
CA TYR A 231 8.49 16.80 3.91
C TYR A 231 9.55 17.88 3.79
N LYS A 232 9.17 19.16 3.71
CA LYS A 232 10.10 20.29 3.60
C LYS A 232 10.99 20.49 4.84
N SER A 233 10.62 19.93 5.98
CA SER A 233 11.46 19.94 7.19
C SER A 233 12.59 18.89 7.16
N VAL A 234 12.54 17.95 6.22
CA VAL A 234 13.51 16.85 6.07
C VAL A 234 14.66 17.30 5.17
N LYS A 235 15.90 17.00 5.58
CA LYS A 235 17.11 17.36 4.85
C LYS A 235 17.14 16.70 3.46
N GLY A 236 17.33 17.53 2.42
CA GLY A 236 17.28 17.16 1.01
C GLY A 236 15.87 17.15 0.40
N LEU A 237 14.83 17.44 1.18
CA LEU A 237 13.45 17.56 0.74
C LEU A 237 12.87 18.96 0.88
N GLU A 238 13.69 19.98 1.17
CA GLU A 238 13.26 21.36 1.42
C GLU A 238 12.47 21.96 0.26
N ASN A 239 12.75 21.53 -0.96
CA ASN A 239 12.08 21.95 -2.19
C ASN A 239 11.05 20.91 -2.71
N ALA A 240 10.64 19.95 -1.88
CA ALA A 240 9.80 18.83 -2.27
C ALA A 240 8.52 19.28 -3.00
N LYS A 241 8.28 18.65 -4.15
CA LYS A 241 7.03 18.77 -4.92
C LYS A 241 6.30 17.44 -4.88
N ILE A 242 5.19 17.39 -4.15
CA ILE A 242 4.36 16.20 -4.05
C ILE A 242 3.64 15.95 -5.38
N MET A 243 3.86 14.80 -5.99
CA MET A 243 3.14 14.32 -7.18
C MET A 243 1.88 13.55 -6.79
N ARG A 244 1.96 12.75 -5.72
CA ARG A 244 0.82 12.06 -5.11
C ARG A 244 0.93 12.21 -3.59
N PRO A 245 -0.15 12.61 -2.90
CA PRO A 245 -0.13 12.70 -1.43
C PRO A 245 0.00 11.31 -0.79
N ALA A 246 0.50 11.30 0.44
CA ALA A 246 0.37 10.16 1.33
C ALA A 246 -1.10 10.01 1.76
N TYR A 247 -1.49 8.79 2.10
CA TYR A 247 -2.81 8.53 2.68
C TYR A 247 -2.79 7.26 3.55
N ALA A 248 -3.74 7.17 4.45
CA ALA A 248 -4.12 5.91 5.06
C ALA A 248 -5.29 5.29 4.30
N ILE A 249 -5.32 3.97 4.24
CA ILE A 249 -6.44 3.21 3.68
C ILE A 249 -6.91 2.19 4.70
N GLU A 250 -8.21 2.14 4.90
CA GLU A 250 -8.94 1.18 5.71
C GLU A 250 -9.70 0.23 4.80
N TYR A 251 -9.74 -1.05 5.12
CA TYR A 251 -10.40 -2.06 4.30
C TYR A 251 -10.83 -3.26 5.12
N ASP A 252 -11.85 -3.98 4.62
CA ASP A 252 -12.30 -5.21 5.23
C ASP A 252 -11.42 -6.39 4.80
N CYS A 253 -11.25 -7.33 5.71
CA CYS A 253 -10.51 -8.56 5.49
C CYS A 253 -11.20 -9.70 6.24
N ILE A 254 -11.18 -10.89 5.67
CA ILE A 254 -11.65 -12.10 6.37
C ILE A 254 -10.75 -12.33 7.58
N ASP A 255 -11.33 -12.66 8.72
CA ASP A 255 -10.55 -13.06 9.90
C ASP A 255 -9.77 -14.35 9.57
N PRO A 256 -8.43 -14.28 9.46
CA PRO A 256 -7.64 -15.42 9.06
C PRO A 256 -7.66 -16.59 10.07
N THR A 257 -8.08 -16.33 11.31
CA THR A 257 -8.14 -17.38 12.35
C THR A 257 -9.24 -18.39 12.11
N GLN A 258 -10.22 -18.08 11.25
CA GLN A 258 -11.29 -19.01 10.88
C GLN A 258 -10.93 -19.91 9.68
N LEU A 259 -9.81 -19.63 8.98
CA LEU A 259 -9.37 -20.45 7.87
C LEU A 259 -8.88 -21.82 8.35
N LYS A 260 -9.21 -22.86 7.61
CA LYS A 260 -8.68 -24.21 7.80
C LYS A 260 -7.24 -24.29 7.27
N ILE A 261 -6.54 -25.42 7.55
CA ILE A 261 -5.20 -25.68 7.03
C ILE A 261 -5.18 -25.71 5.49
N SER A 262 -6.30 -26.07 4.89
CA SER A 262 -6.48 -26.09 3.42
C SER A 262 -6.93 -24.75 2.81
N LEU A 263 -7.01 -23.68 3.64
CA LEU A 263 -7.55 -22.35 3.37
C LEU A 263 -9.07 -22.27 3.17
#